data_b26221d744cd6edfd98bab44699d548d
#
_entry.id   b26221d744cd6edfd98bab44699d548d
#
_cell.length_a   1.000
_cell.length_b   1.000
_cell.length_c   1.000
_cell.angle_alpha   90.00
_cell.angle_beta   90.00
_cell.angle_gamma   90.00
#
_symmetry.space_group_name_H-M   'P 1'
#
loop_
_entity.id
_entity.type
_entity.pdbx_description
1 polymer ?
#
loop_
_entity_poly.entity_id
_entity_poly.type
_entity_poly.pdbx_seq_one_letter_code
_entity_poly.pdbx_strand_id
1 'polypeptide(L)'
;MNRRVLLLAGLLVLGLLTVSGPASAEPSQPPIGRPLYLALGDSLAAGVGASDPAVAGYVPQFYQLLRQQLACQPAGQPSCGSLALRNLGVGGATSTTLLATQLPEAVAELQARNGDPNPYNDVRVVTIDVGGNDVFGVVSSCAAGPTPECGALIQARLQTFAVNFTQILAQLRAAAGPDTVIIAMTYYNPLPSCRLASLAPLADAVLEGGLGVAVGLNDLIRSIAAAHGVLVAETYGQLGPGELVGGSDCLHPNDAGYQVITEAFAAALTEAQPQAA
;
A
#
# COMPACT_ATOMS: atom_id res chain seq x y z
N MET A 1 57.65 -77.00 -54.43
CA MET A 1 56.90 -75.78 -54.79
C MET A 1 55.99 -75.44 -53.63
N ASN A 2 56.45 -74.53 -52.74
CA ASN A 2 55.80 -74.21 -51.47
C ASN A 2 55.02 -72.90 -51.58
N ARG A 3 53.73 -72.98 -51.45
CA ARG A 3 52.89 -71.76 -51.25
C ARG A 3 52.68 -71.55 -49.77
N ARG A 4 53.24 -70.45 -49.26
CA ARG A 4 52.96 -69.93 -47.90
C ARG A 4 51.65 -69.17 -47.94
N VAL A 5 50.72 -69.57 -47.10
CA VAL A 5 49.47 -68.83 -46.82
C VAL A 5 49.73 -67.93 -45.66
N LEU A 6 49.62 -66.63 -45.90
CA LEU A 6 49.59 -65.59 -44.80
C LEU A 6 48.17 -65.52 -44.27
N LEU A 7 48.01 -65.76 -42.98
CA LEU A 7 46.81 -65.46 -42.19
C LEU A 7 46.92 -64.06 -41.70
N LEU A 8 46.03 -63.18 -42.19
CA LEU A 8 45.82 -61.82 -41.56
C LEU A 8 44.80 -61.98 -40.46
N ALA A 9 45.23 -61.69 -39.20
CA ALA A 9 44.34 -61.52 -38.06
C ALA A 9 43.79 -60.12 -38.07
N GLY A 10 42.50 -59.95 -38.35
CA GLY A 10 41.78 -58.68 -38.22
C GLY A 10 41.37 -58.48 -36.82
N LEU A 11 41.91 -57.40 -36.13
CA LEU A 11 41.42 -56.89 -34.85
C LEU A 11 40.14 -56.17 -35.10
N LEU A 12 39.01 -56.65 -34.56
CA LEU A 12 37.74 -55.96 -34.51
C LEU A 12 37.80 -55.06 -33.25
N VAL A 13 37.95 -53.75 -33.40
CA VAL A 13 37.80 -52.76 -32.31
C VAL A 13 36.31 -52.44 -32.20
N LEU A 14 35.66 -53.00 -31.18
CA LEU A 14 34.28 -52.66 -30.79
C LEU A 14 34.31 -51.30 -30.14
N GLY A 15 33.95 -50.20 -30.83
CA GLY A 15 33.76 -48.89 -30.29
C GLY A 15 32.48 -48.85 -29.48
N LEU A 16 32.57 -48.73 -28.13
CA LEU A 16 31.43 -48.38 -27.26
C LEU A 16 31.04 -46.93 -27.56
N LEU A 17 29.97 -46.74 -28.29
CA LEU A 17 29.28 -45.48 -28.42
C LEU A 17 28.51 -45.23 -27.08
N THR A 18 29.09 -44.44 -26.19
CA THR A 18 28.36 -43.89 -25.03
C THR A 18 27.37 -42.85 -25.56
N VAL A 19 26.10 -43.21 -25.63
CA VAL A 19 25.01 -42.27 -25.86
C VAL A 19 24.86 -41.44 -24.58
N SER A 20 25.43 -40.22 -24.54
CA SER A 20 25.11 -39.24 -23.53
C SER A 20 23.67 -38.76 -23.76
N GLY A 21 22.74 -39.26 -22.97
CA GLY A 21 21.37 -38.73 -22.92
C GLY A 21 21.40 -37.25 -22.55
N PRO A 22 20.39 -36.46 -22.96
CA PRO A 22 20.29 -35.06 -22.53
C PRO A 22 20.26 -35.05 -21.01
N ALA A 23 21.20 -34.32 -20.40
CA ALA A 23 21.16 -34.02 -18.97
C ALA A 23 19.78 -33.35 -18.67
N SER A 24 18.95 -34.03 -17.90
CA SER A 24 17.74 -33.42 -17.39
C SER A 24 18.18 -32.20 -16.61
N ALA A 25 17.89 -30.99 -17.13
CA ALA A 25 18.07 -29.76 -16.39
C ALA A 25 17.20 -29.91 -15.13
N GLU A 26 17.82 -29.96 -13.96
CA GLU A 26 17.08 -29.77 -12.70
C GLU A 26 16.26 -28.49 -12.84
N PRO A 27 14.98 -28.50 -12.43
CA PRO A 27 14.20 -27.29 -12.44
C PRO A 27 14.97 -26.25 -11.57
N SER A 28 15.47 -25.20 -12.23
CA SER A 28 16.13 -24.10 -11.53
C SER A 28 15.14 -23.59 -10.51
N GLN A 29 15.48 -23.66 -9.20
CA GLN A 29 14.67 -23.04 -8.17
C GLN A 29 14.44 -21.58 -8.57
N PRO A 30 13.18 -21.10 -8.57
CA PRO A 30 12.92 -19.70 -8.90
C PRO A 30 13.74 -18.82 -7.95
N PRO A 31 14.28 -17.70 -8.43
CA PRO A 31 15.06 -16.82 -7.57
C PRO A 31 14.22 -16.44 -6.36
N ILE A 32 14.76 -16.58 -5.16
CA ILE A 32 14.11 -16.20 -3.91
C ILE A 32 13.82 -14.70 -4.00
N GLY A 33 12.56 -14.33 -4.22
CA GLY A 33 12.11 -12.96 -4.29
C GLY A 33 12.03 -12.34 -2.90
N ARG A 34 11.87 -11.03 -2.85
CA ARG A 34 11.59 -10.30 -1.61
C ARG A 34 10.11 -9.97 -1.58
N PRO A 35 9.36 -10.31 -0.51
CA PRO A 35 8.02 -9.80 -0.34
C PRO A 35 8.03 -8.27 -0.31
N LEU A 36 6.93 -7.65 -0.71
CA LEU A 36 6.83 -6.21 -0.87
C LEU A 36 5.75 -5.62 0.05
N TYR A 37 6.07 -4.49 0.66
CA TYR A 37 5.12 -3.51 1.16
C TYR A 37 4.99 -2.39 0.12
N LEU A 38 3.76 -2.16 -0.36
CA LEU A 38 3.41 -1.15 -1.35
C LEU A 38 2.55 -0.08 -0.69
N ALA A 39 2.96 1.18 -0.76
CA ALA A 39 2.20 2.31 -0.25
C ALA A 39 1.74 3.22 -1.38
N LEU A 40 0.46 3.60 -1.36
CA LEU A 40 -0.14 4.61 -2.22
C LEU A 40 -0.66 5.74 -1.33
N GLY A 41 -0.75 6.94 -1.89
CA GLY A 41 -1.38 8.01 -1.14
C GLY A 41 -0.99 9.42 -1.58
N ASP A 42 -1.25 10.34 -0.68
CA ASP A 42 -1.00 11.77 -0.90
C ASP A 42 0.27 12.26 -0.18
N SER A 43 0.22 13.47 0.37
CA SER A 43 1.34 14.05 1.13
C SER A 43 1.66 13.29 2.42
N LEU A 44 0.68 12.53 2.97
CA LEU A 44 0.90 11.74 4.18
C LEU A 44 1.76 10.52 3.87
N ALA A 45 1.46 9.77 2.80
CA ALA A 45 2.34 8.70 2.33
C ALA A 45 3.71 9.21 1.90
N ALA A 46 3.77 10.41 1.30
CA ALA A 46 5.04 11.05 0.95
C ALA A 46 5.84 11.57 2.16
N GLY A 47 5.24 11.62 3.36
CA GLY A 47 5.90 12.03 4.59
C GLY A 47 6.08 13.55 4.75
N VAL A 48 5.23 14.36 4.09
CA VAL A 48 5.31 15.83 4.19
C VAL A 48 5.04 16.28 5.63
N GLY A 49 5.90 17.13 6.17
CA GLY A 49 5.82 17.61 7.57
C GLY A 49 6.71 16.82 8.54
N ALA A 50 7.18 15.63 8.17
CA ALA A 50 8.20 14.92 8.94
C ALA A 50 9.57 15.60 8.84
N SER A 51 10.37 15.51 9.89
CA SER A 51 11.75 16.05 9.91
C SER A 51 12.64 15.38 8.87
N ASP A 52 12.45 14.09 8.66
CA ASP A 52 13.01 13.29 7.57
C ASP A 52 11.92 12.36 7.03
N PRO A 53 11.33 12.67 5.87
CA PRO A 53 10.27 11.85 5.28
C PRO A 53 10.65 10.37 5.05
N ALA A 54 11.93 10.09 4.80
CA ALA A 54 12.42 8.73 4.56
C ALA A 54 12.58 7.90 5.85
N VAL A 55 12.50 8.53 7.02
CA VAL A 55 12.68 7.89 8.33
C VAL A 55 11.46 8.09 9.23
N ALA A 56 10.98 9.32 9.35
CA ALA A 56 9.96 9.73 10.30
C ALA A 56 8.53 9.79 9.70
N GLY A 57 8.35 9.67 8.38
CA GLY A 57 7.03 9.48 7.76
C GLY A 57 6.41 8.14 8.18
N TYR A 58 5.07 8.00 8.13
CA TYR A 58 4.41 6.76 8.55
C TYR A 58 4.82 5.55 7.68
N VAL A 59 5.03 5.73 6.38
CA VAL A 59 5.39 4.63 5.48
C VAL A 59 6.70 3.95 5.87
N PRO A 60 7.83 4.67 6.07
CA PRO A 60 9.05 4.04 6.54
C PRO A 60 8.94 3.51 7.97
N GLN A 61 8.22 4.16 8.87
CA GLN A 61 8.01 3.64 10.23
C GLN A 61 7.21 2.33 10.22
N PHE A 62 6.09 2.27 9.50
CA PHE A 62 5.28 1.06 9.36
C PHE A 62 6.04 -0.06 8.66
N TYR A 63 6.89 0.27 7.67
CA TYR A 63 7.80 -0.68 7.05
C TYR A 63 8.75 -1.34 8.07
N GLN A 64 9.29 -0.59 9.03
CA GLN A 64 10.15 -1.17 10.08
C GLN A 64 9.35 -2.12 10.99
N LEU A 65 8.11 -1.79 11.34
CA LEU A 65 7.23 -2.70 12.10
C LEU A 65 6.93 -3.97 11.31
N LEU A 66 6.57 -3.86 10.04
CA LEU A 66 6.31 -5.00 9.17
C LEU A 66 7.54 -5.91 9.04
N ARG A 67 8.74 -5.34 8.93
CA ARG A 67 9.98 -6.13 8.90
C ARG A 67 10.18 -6.96 10.16
N GLN A 68 9.81 -6.42 11.32
CA GLN A 68 9.91 -7.15 12.60
C GLN A 68 8.86 -8.25 12.69
N GLN A 69 7.63 -8.00 12.26
CA GLN A 69 6.52 -8.97 12.32
C GLN A 69 6.63 -10.08 11.27
N LEU A 70 7.03 -9.73 10.04
CA LEU A 70 7.22 -10.66 8.94
C LEU A 70 8.61 -11.32 8.94
N ALA A 71 9.51 -10.88 9.83
CA ALA A 71 10.80 -11.51 10.04
C ALA A 71 10.58 -12.88 10.67
N CYS A 72 10.83 -13.94 9.88
CA CYS A 72 11.02 -15.30 10.43
C CYS A 72 9.77 -16.14 10.79
N GLN A 73 8.82 -16.23 9.89
CA GLN A 73 7.82 -17.29 9.94
C GLN A 73 7.88 -18.13 8.63
N PRO A 74 8.31 -19.40 8.66
CA PRO A 74 8.98 -20.16 9.74
C PRO A 74 10.49 -19.92 9.84
N ALA A 75 11.07 -20.15 11.02
CA ALA A 75 12.51 -20.05 11.25
C ALA A 75 13.32 -20.90 10.26
N GLY A 76 14.35 -20.29 9.62
CA GLY A 76 15.22 -20.98 8.68
C GLY A 76 14.97 -20.68 7.18
N GLN A 77 13.98 -19.83 6.83
CA GLN A 77 13.78 -19.40 5.46
C GLN A 77 14.81 -18.32 5.08
N PRO A 78 15.44 -18.40 3.88
CA PRO A 78 16.49 -17.45 3.46
C PRO A 78 16.00 -16.00 3.27
N SER A 79 14.67 -15.78 3.17
CA SER A 79 14.04 -14.47 3.00
C SER A 79 13.71 -13.73 4.29
N CYS A 80 14.10 -14.28 5.44
CA CYS A 80 13.89 -13.69 6.74
C CYS A 80 14.53 -12.30 6.84
N GLY A 81 13.72 -11.26 7.01
CA GLY A 81 14.19 -9.87 7.16
C GLY A 81 14.41 -9.09 5.86
N SER A 82 14.00 -9.60 4.69
CA SER A 82 14.25 -8.98 3.39
C SER A 82 13.04 -8.29 2.75
N LEU A 83 12.01 -7.89 3.52
CA LEU A 83 10.88 -7.12 3.00
C LEU A 83 11.39 -5.93 2.17
N ALA A 84 10.82 -5.72 0.99
CA ALA A 84 11.04 -4.53 0.18
C ALA A 84 9.96 -3.49 0.46
N LEU A 85 10.26 -2.22 0.18
CA LEU A 85 9.31 -1.11 0.25
C LEU A 85 9.25 -0.42 -1.11
N ARG A 86 8.04 -0.16 -1.59
CA ARG A 86 7.78 0.78 -2.68
C ARG A 86 6.71 1.78 -2.23
N ASN A 87 7.08 3.05 -2.15
CA ASN A 87 6.18 4.15 -1.84
C ASN A 87 5.86 4.92 -3.12
N LEU A 88 4.58 4.97 -3.50
CA LEU A 88 4.05 5.69 -4.65
C LEU A 88 3.38 7.01 -4.24
N GLY A 89 3.38 7.36 -2.95
CA GLY A 89 2.74 8.56 -2.42
C GLY A 89 3.23 9.85 -3.09
N VAL A 90 2.29 10.71 -3.49
CA VAL A 90 2.56 11.99 -4.16
C VAL A 90 1.85 13.12 -3.45
N GLY A 91 2.60 14.11 -2.96
CA GLY A 91 2.03 15.28 -2.29
C GLY A 91 0.94 15.96 -3.13
N GLY A 92 -0.22 16.23 -2.51
CA GLY A 92 -1.37 16.84 -3.18
C GLY A 92 -2.23 15.88 -4.00
N ALA A 93 -1.95 14.59 -4.02
CA ALA A 93 -2.75 13.63 -4.76
C ALA A 93 -4.21 13.63 -4.28
N THR A 94 -5.15 13.71 -5.22
CA THR A 94 -6.57 13.48 -5.03
C THR A 94 -6.94 12.06 -5.45
N SER A 95 -8.13 11.60 -5.11
CA SER A 95 -8.64 10.31 -5.61
C SER A 95 -8.58 10.21 -7.14
N THR A 96 -8.84 11.31 -7.85
CA THR A 96 -8.77 11.38 -9.32
C THR A 96 -7.35 11.21 -9.84
N THR A 97 -6.38 11.91 -9.25
CA THR A 97 -4.98 11.82 -9.72
C THR A 97 -4.35 10.48 -9.32
N LEU A 98 -4.66 9.94 -8.14
CA LEU A 98 -4.19 8.62 -7.72
C LEU A 98 -4.73 7.53 -8.66
N LEU A 99 -6.02 7.57 -9.01
CA LEU A 99 -6.65 6.65 -9.96
C LEU A 99 -5.95 6.67 -11.33
N ALA A 100 -5.50 7.85 -11.78
CA ALA A 100 -4.87 8.03 -13.08
C ALA A 100 -3.37 7.69 -13.10
N THR A 101 -2.67 7.79 -11.99
CA THR A 101 -1.19 7.70 -11.95
C THR A 101 -0.69 6.54 -11.09
N GLN A 102 -0.95 6.55 -9.79
CA GLN A 102 -0.41 5.55 -8.85
C GLN A 102 -1.07 4.17 -9.02
N LEU A 103 -2.39 4.13 -9.27
CA LEU A 103 -3.12 2.87 -9.37
C LEU A 103 -2.64 1.98 -10.52
N PRO A 104 -2.39 2.47 -11.75
CA PRO A 104 -1.83 1.63 -12.81
C PRO A 104 -0.48 1.00 -12.44
N GLU A 105 0.40 1.75 -11.76
CA GLU A 105 1.69 1.24 -11.29
C GLU A 105 1.52 0.18 -10.20
N ALA A 106 0.62 0.43 -9.25
CA ALA A 106 0.32 -0.52 -8.18
C ALA A 106 -0.27 -1.83 -8.71
N VAL A 107 -1.22 -1.74 -9.65
CA VAL A 107 -1.85 -2.91 -10.29
C VAL A 107 -0.80 -3.71 -11.08
N ALA A 108 0.08 -3.05 -11.83
CA ALA A 108 1.15 -3.72 -12.56
C ALA A 108 2.11 -4.45 -11.61
N GLU A 109 2.50 -3.84 -10.48
CA GLU A 109 3.35 -4.46 -9.47
C GLU A 109 2.67 -5.69 -8.82
N LEU A 110 1.39 -5.55 -8.44
CA LEU A 110 0.59 -6.63 -7.88
C LEU A 110 0.46 -7.81 -8.85
N GLN A 111 0.12 -7.55 -10.10
CA GLN A 111 -0.02 -8.59 -11.12
C GLN A 111 1.31 -9.30 -11.42
N ALA A 112 2.41 -8.56 -11.46
CA ALA A 112 3.73 -9.13 -11.73
C ALA A 112 4.23 -10.04 -10.60
N ARG A 113 3.86 -9.75 -9.35
CA ARG A 113 4.33 -10.49 -8.16
C ARG A 113 3.35 -11.56 -7.71
N ASN A 114 2.08 -11.19 -7.50
CA ASN A 114 1.06 -12.12 -6.98
C ASN A 114 0.47 -13.01 -8.09
N GLY A 115 0.75 -12.71 -9.36
CA GLY A 115 0.34 -13.51 -10.53
C GLY A 115 1.32 -14.59 -10.93
N ASP A 116 2.51 -14.63 -10.36
CA ASP A 116 3.51 -15.66 -10.63
C ASP A 116 3.41 -16.82 -9.60
N PRO A 117 4.06 -17.98 -9.84
CA PRO A 117 4.02 -19.11 -8.92
C PRO A 117 4.95 -18.96 -7.69
N ASN A 118 5.64 -17.82 -7.51
CA ASN A 118 6.60 -17.61 -6.44
C ASN A 118 6.00 -16.83 -5.27
N PRO A 119 5.52 -17.47 -4.19
CA PRO A 119 4.89 -16.76 -3.07
C PRO A 119 5.87 -15.94 -2.22
N TYR A 120 7.17 -16.03 -2.49
CA TYR A 120 8.20 -15.32 -1.70
C TYR A 120 8.45 -13.89 -2.19
N ASN A 121 7.91 -13.49 -3.35
CA ASN A 121 8.01 -12.13 -3.88
C ASN A 121 6.70 -11.35 -3.79
N ASP A 122 5.62 -11.94 -3.30
CA ASP A 122 4.29 -11.34 -3.25
C ASP A 122 4.28 -9.98 -2.56
N VAL A 123 3.38 -9.12 -3.00
CA VAL A 123 2.98 -7.95 -2.23
C VAL A 123 2.16 -8.44 -1.05
N ARG A 124 2.68 -8.25 0.16
CA ARG A 124 2.05 -8.73 1.40
C ARG A 124 1.11 -7.71 2.00
N VAL A 125 1.47 -6.44 1.90
CA VAL A 125 0.70 -5.34 2.48
C VAL A 125 0.62 -4.21 1.48
N VAL A 126 -0.57 -3.61 1.36
CA VAL A 126 -0.82 -2.35 0.65
C VAL A 126 -1.41 -1.37 1.65
N THR A 127 -0.87 -0.15 1.75
CA THR A 127 -1.50 0.95 2.47
C THR A 127 -1.95 2.01 1.49
N ILE A 128 -3.07 2.69 1.80
CA ILE A 128 -3.58 3.78 1.00
C ILE A 128 -4.18 4.89 1.88
N ASP A 129 -3.70 6.11 1.68
CA ASP A 129 -4.27 7.35 2.18
C ASP A 129 -4.61 8.25 0.98
N VAL A 130 -5.89 8.58 0.80
CA VAL A 130 -6.37 9.48 -0.25
C VAL A 130 -7.77 9.99 0.11
N GLY A 131 -8.05 11.25 -0.26
CA GLY A 131 -9.36 11.87 -0.04
C GLY A 131 -9.27 13.22 0.66
N GLY A 132 -8.26 13.45 1.50
CA GLY A 132 -8.04 14.74 2.15
C GLY A 132 -8.00 15.88 1.13
N ASN A 133 -7.22 15.75 0.07
CA ASN A 133 -7.11 16.76 -0.99
C ASN A 133 -8.37 16.91 -1.85
N ASP A 134 -9.26 15.92 -1.90
CA ASP A 134 -10.55 16.02 -2.58
C ASP A 134 -11.45 17.04 -1.89
N VAL A 135 -11.37 17.15 -0.55
CA VAL A 135 -12.29 17.96 0.26
C VAL A 135 -11.68 19.21 0.89
N PHE A 136 -10.38 19.24 1.22
CA PHE A 136 -9.78 20.40 1.92
C PHE A 136 -9.85 21.71 1.13
N GLY A 137 -9.68 21.66 -0.19
CA GLY A 137 -9.81 22.84 -1.05
C GLY A 137 -11.21 23.47 -0.96
N VAL A 138 -12.23 22.64 -0.74
CA VAL A 138 -13.62 23.10 -0.60
C VAL A 138 -13.86 23.73 0.77
N VAL A 139 -13.34 23.13 1.85
CA VAL A 139 -13.48 23.69 3.21
C VAL A 139 -12.96 25.13 3.26
N SER A 140 -11.79 25.39 2.65
CA SER A 140 -11.23 26.74 2.59
C SER A 140 -12.07 27.71 1.72
N SER A 141 -12.69 27.22 0.64
CA SER A 141 -13.58 28.01 -0.20
C SER A 141 -14.90 28.37 0.50
N CYS A 142 -15.29 27.61 1.52
CA CYS A 142 -16.49 27.81 2.33
C CYS A 142 -16.23 28.69 3.57
N ALA A 143 -15.12 29.40 3.64
CA ALA A 143 -14.73 30.20 4.81
C ALA A 143 -15.74 31.30 5.20
N ALA A 144 -16.60 31.75 4.25
CA ALA A 144 -17.66 32.72 4.50
C ALA A 144 -18.88 32.13 5.26
N GLY A 145 -18.89 30.82 5.52
CA GLY A 145 -19.95 30.10 6.21
C GLY A 145 -20.64 29.04 5.33
N PRO A 146 -21.48 28.21 5.96
CA PRO A 146 -22.18 27.12 5.26
C PRO A 146 -23.34 27.69 4.42
N THR A 147 -23.06 28.03 3.17
CA THR A 147 -24.12 28.38 2.18
C THR A 147 -24.62 27.11 1.46
N PRO A 148 -25.82 27.17 0.82
CA PRO A 148 -26.30 26.05 0.00
C PRO A 148 -25.31 25.67 -1.11
N GLU A 149 -24.62 26.64 -1.71
CA GLU A 149 -23.60 26.46 -2.74
C GLU A 149 -22.37 25.72 -2.19
N CYS A 150 -21.95 26.08 -0.98
CA CYS A 150 -20.89 25.38 -0.27
C CYS A 150 -21.27 23.92 -0.02
N GLY A 151 -22.47 23.67 0.48
CA GLY A 151 -22.97 22.32 0.72
C GLY A 151 -23.00 21.47 -0.56
N ALA A 152 -23.50 22.06 -1.66
CA ALA A 152 -23.53 21.38 -2.96
C ALA A 152 -22.12 21.04 -3.47
N LEU A 153 -21.15 21.94 -3.28
CA LEU A 153 -19.76 21.71 -3.68
C LEU A 153 -19.10 20.59 -2.85
N ILE A 154 -19.29 20.58 -1.54
CA ILE A 154 -18.82 19.49 -0.66
C ILE A 154 -19.40 18.16 -1.11
N GLN A 155 -20.72 18.10 -1.31
CA GLN A 155 -21.38 16.88 -1.75
C GLN A 155 -20.85 16.37 -3.10
N ALA A 156 -20.64 17.25 -4.07
CA ALA A 156 -20.07 16.88 -5.36
C ALA A 156 -18.65 16.28 -5.24
N ARG A 157 -17.82 16.82 -4.33
CA ARG A 157 -16.46 16.29 -4.06
C ARG A 157 -16.51 14.92 -3.38
N LEU A 158 -17.36 14.77 -2.38
CA LEU A 158 -17.55 13.48 -1.70
C LEU A 158 -18.09 12.40 -2.66
N GLN A 159 -19.01 12.75 -3.56
CA GLN A 159 -19.49 11.83 -4.60
C GLN A 159 -18.37 11.43 -5.57
N THR A 160 -17.55 12.39 -6.03
CA THR A 160 -16.42 12.08 -6.90
C THR A 160 -15.42 11.16 -6.19
N PHE A 161 -15.11 11.46 -4.93
CA PHE A 161 -14.26 10.62 -4.10
C PHE A 161 -14.82 9.19 -3.98
N ALA A 162 -16.10 9.04 -3.65
CA ALA A 162 -16.73 7.74 -3.47
C ALA A 162 -16.64 6.86 -4.73
N VAL A 163 -16.90 7.45 -5.90
CA VAL A 163 -16.78 6.74 -7.19
C VAL A 163 -15.34 6.31 -7.44
N ASN A 164 -14.40 7.24 -7.30
CA ASN A 164 -12.99 6.96 -7.55
C ASN A 164 -12.44 5.93 -6.56
N PHE A 165 -12.71 6.10 -5.26
CA PHE A 165 -12.21 5.21 -4.21
C PHE A 165 -12.75 3.79 -4.35
N THR A 166 -14.01 3.64 -4.74
CA THR A 166 -14.60 2.34 -5.09
C THR A 166 -13.83 1.68 -6.23
N GLN A 167 -13.53 2.42 -7.30
CA GLN A 167 -12.76 1.89 -8.44
C GLN A 167 -11.33 1.52 -8.03
N ILE A 168 -10.69 2.36 -7.21
CA ILE A 168 -9.33 2.12 -6.71
C ILE A 168 -9.28 0.81 -5.91
N LEU A 169 -10.15 0.66 -4.90
CA LEU A 169 -10.14 -0.52 -4.05
C LEU A 169 -10.55 -1.80 -4.81
N ALA A 170 -11.52 -1.70 -5.73
CA ALA A 170 -11.90 -2.83 -6.57
C ALA A 170 -10.72 -3.34 -7.43
N GLN A 171 -9.97 -2.44 -8.06
CA GLN A 171 -8.84 -2.81 -8.91
C GLN A 171 -7.65 -3.32 -8.08
N LEU A 172 -7.35 -2.69 -6.95
CA LEU A 172 -6.32 -3.17 -6.02
C LEU A 172 -6.65 -4.58 -5.53
N ARG A 173 -7.88 -4.82 -5.06
CA ARG A 173 -8.29 -6.14 -4.56
C ARG A 173 -8.26 -7.21 -5.66
N ALA A 174 -8.72 -6.88 -6.87
CA ALA A 174 -8.69 -7.80 -7.99
C ALA A 174 -7.26 -8.20 -8.40
N ALA A 175 -6.30 -7.27 -8.33
CA ALA A 175 -4.90 -7.54 -8.66
C ALA A 175 -4.13 -8.21 -7.52
N ALA A 176 -4.46 -7.88 -6.27
CA ALA A 176 -3.76 -8.37 -5.07
C ALA A 176 -4.13 -9.82 -4.69
N GLY A 177 -5.37 -10.24 -5.01
CA GLY A 177 -5.90 -11.52 -4.50
C GLY A 177 -6.25 -11.47 -3.01
N PRO A 178 -6.65 -12.61 -2.42
CA PRO A 178 -7.17 -12.66 -1.05
C PRO A 178 -6.08 -12.54 0.03
N ASP A 179 -4.85 -12.95 -0.27
CA ASP A 179 -3.77 -13.09 0.73
C ASP A 179 -3.02 -11.78 1.02
N THR A 180 -3.21 -10.76 0.17
CA THR A 180 -2.64 -9.44 0.40
C THR A 180 -3.53 -8.64 1.35
N VAL A 181 -2.94 -8.14 2.42
CA VAL A 181 -3.62 -7.21 3.32
C VAL A 181 -3.62 -5.81 2.70
N ILE A 182 -4.81 -5.22 2.55
CA ILE A 182 -4.97 -3.82 2.10
C ILE A 182 -5.55 -3.04 3.27
N ILE A 183 -4.95 -1.89 3.59
CA ILE A 183 -5.37 -1.03 4.70
C ILE A 183 -5.55 0.39 4.17
N ALA A 184 -6.76 0.93 4.28
CA ALA A 184 -7.06 2.33 4.02
C ALA A 184 -7.00 3.14 5.32
N MET A 185 -6.83 4.46 5.23
CA MET A 185 -6.75 5.35 6.38
C MET A 185 -7.92 6.34 6.39
N THR A 186 -8.54 6.56 7.55
CA THR A 186 -9.42 7.72 7.77
C THR A 186 -8.60 9.00 7.98
N TYR A 187 -9.22 10.17 7.81
CA TYR A 187 -8.54 11.45 8.00
C TYR A 187 -8.91 12.08 9.34
N TYR A 188 -7.91 12.68 9.99
CA TYR A 188 -8.04 13.53 11.18
C TYR A 188 -8.41 14.97 10.78
N ASN A 189 -8.94 15.75 11.72
CA ASN A 189 -9.16 17.18 11.52
C ASN A 189 -7.94 17.99 12.00
N PRO A 190 -7.13 18.54 11.09
CA PRO A 190 -5.91 19.27 11.47
C PRO A 190 -6.18 20.74 11.83
N LEU A 191 -7.37 21.28 11.51
CA LEU A 191 -7.64 22.71 11.56
C LEU A 191 -7.63 23.34 12.97
N PRO A 192 -8.02 22.64 14.06
CA PRO A 192 -7.97 23.22 15.41
C PRO A 192 -6.60 23.78 15.80
N SER A 193 -5.52 23.24 15.19
CA SER A 193 -4.13 23.55 15.55
C SER A 193 -3.50 24.67 14.72
N CYS A 194 -4.27 25.34 13.85
CA CYS A 194 -3.73 26.31 12.91
C CYS A 194 -4.59 27.58 12.77
N ARG A 195 -4.15 28.51 11.90
CA ARG A 195 -4.85 29.77 11.58
C ARG A 195 -6.28 29.59 11.03
N LEU A 196 -6.66 28.38 10.63
CA LEU A 196 -7.99 28.06 10.11
C LEU A 196 -8.90 27.40 11.17
N ALA A 197 -8.58 27.51 12.45
CA ALA A 197 -9.31 26.89 13.55
C ALA A 197 -10.82 27.22 13.56
N SER A 198 -11.23 28.40 13.06
CA SER A 198 -12.65 28.75 12.91
C SER A 198 -13.42 27.88 11.94
N LEU A 199 -12.74 27.18 11.04
CA LEU A 199 -13.32 26.23 10.08
C LEU A 199 -13.34 24.79 10.60
N ALA A 200 -12.78 24.52 11.77
CA ALA A 200 -12.72 23.18 12.33
C ALA A 200 -14.08 22.47 12.41
N PRO A 201 -15.18 23.13 12.85
CA PRO A 201 -16.51 22.49 12.86
C PRO A 201 -17.01 22.07 11.45
N LEU A 202 -16.68 22.87 10.43
CA LEU A 202 -17.01 22.50 9.05
C LEU A 202 -16.14 21.33 8.56
N ALA A 203 -14.86 21.32 8.91
CA ALA A 203 -13.98 20.20 8.58
C ALA A 203 -14.44 18.90 9.26
N ASP A 204 -14.84 18.95 10.54
CA ASP A 204 -15.44 17.78 11.21
C ASP A 204 -16.69 17.29 10.48
N ALA A 205 -17.57 18.18 10.05
CA ALA A 205 -18.77 17.81 9.30
C ALA A 205 -18.44 17.19 7.94
N VAL A 206 -17.39 17.65 7.27
CA VAL A 206 -16.94 17.08 5.99
C VAL A 206 -16.29 15.70 6.19
N LEU A 207 -15.62 15.49 7.32
CA LEU A 207 -14.98 14.21 7.64
C LEU A 207 -15.97 13.16 8.18
N GLU A 208 -16.86 13.53 9.11
CA GLU A 208 -17.72 12.59 9.86
C GLU A 208 -19.23 12.83 9.65
N GLY A 209 -19.61 13.74 8.75
CA GLY A 209 -21.01 14.13 8.60
C GLY A 209 -21.44 15.22 9.59
N GLY A 210 -22.62 15.79 9.39
CA GLY A 210 -23.14 16.88 10.18
C GLY A 210 -23.19 18.22 9.42
N LEU A 211 -23.78 19.27 9.99
CA LEU A 211 -23.94 20.60 9.39
C LEU A 211 -24.52 20.55 7.95
N GLY A 212 -25.39 19.58 7.66
CA GLY A 212 -25.99 19.38 6.33
C GLY A 212 -25.18 18.47 5.39
N VAL A 213 -24.01 17.98 5.80
CA VAL A 213 -23.28 16.89 5.14
C VAL A 213 -23.84 15.56 5.64
N ALA A 214 -24.54 14.82 4.78
CA ALA A 214 -25.24 13.60 5.18
C ALA A 214 -24.30 12.43 5.48
N VAL A 215 -23.19 12.31 4.70
CA VAL A 215 -22.17 11.26 4.83
C VAL A 215 -20.81 11.92 4.67
N GLY A 216 -19.93 11.75 5.63
CA GLY A 216 -18.59 12.33 5.63
C GLY A 216 -17.58 11.49 4.83
N LEU A 217 -16.38 12.05 4.63
CA LEU A 217 -15.28 11.38 3.94
C LEU A 217 -14.90 10.06 4.63
N ASN A 218 -14.80 10.07 5.96
CA ASN A 218 -14.39 8.91 6.72
C ASN A 218 -15.46 7.81 6.72
N ASP A 219 -16.76 8.19 6.71
CA ASP A 219 -17.85 7.24 6.54
C ASP A 219 -17.78 6.54 5.18
N LEU A 220 -17.44 7.29 4.12
CA LEU A 220 -17.23 6.74 2.78
C LEU A 220 -16.02 5.79 2.76
N ILE A 221 -14.90 6.19 3.39
CA ILE A 221 -13.71 5.33 3.49
C ILE A 221 -14.07 4.02 4.19
N ARG A 222 -14.69 4.07 5.37
CA ARG A 222 -15.08 2.88 6.15
C ARG A 222 -16.03 1.97 5.36
N SER A 223 -17.08 2.54 4.79
CA SER A 223 -18.11 1.75 4.09
C SER A 223 -17.60 1.12 2.80
N ILE A 224 -16.83 1.84 2.00
CA ILE A 224 -16.25 1.33 0.75
C ILE A 224 -15.13 0.31 1.06
N ALA A 225 -14.27 0.58 2.06
CA ALA A 225 -13.25 -0.37 2.50
C ALA A 225 -13.87 -1.70 2.93
N ALA A 226 -14.92 -1.67 3.76
CA ALA A 226 -15.64 -2.86 4.20
C ALA A 226 -16.21 -3.67 3.02
N ALA A 227 -16.79 -2.99 2.01
CA ALA A 227 -17.34 -3.63 0.82
C ALA A 227 -16.28 -4.36 -0.03
N HIS A 228 -15.02 -4.01 0.09
CA HIS A 228 -13.90 -4.60 -0.65
C HIS A 228 -12.96 -5.47 0.22
N GLY A 229 -13.33 -5.77 1.47
CA GLY A 229 -12.47 -6.53 2.38
C GLY A 229 -11.14 -5.82 2.65
N VAL A 230 -11.19 -4.50 2.79
CA VAL A 230 -10.04 -3.62 3.11
C VAL A 230 -10.17 -3.19 4.56
N LEU A 231 -9.08 -3.27 5.30
CA LEU A 231 -9.01 -2.82 6.69
C LEU A 231 -8.95 -1.29 6.76
N VAL A 232 -9.25 -0.73 7.92
CA VAL A 232 -9.21 0.73 8.11
C VAL A 232 -8.31 1.08 9.29
N ALA A 233 -7.30 1.90 9.04
CA ALA A 233 -6.50 2.57 10.04
C ALA A 233 -7.23 3.85 10.48
N GLU A 234 -7.77 3.84 11.69
CA GLU A 234 -8.56 4.95 12.22
C GLU A 234 -7.64 6.02 12.80
N THR A 235 -7.64 7.21 12.18
CA THR A 235 -6.85 8.36 12.64
C THR A 235 -7.72 9.53 13.10
N TYR A 236 -9.03 9.51 12.85
CA TYR A 236 -9.92 10.57 13.30
C TYR A 236 -9.92 10.67 14.83
N GLY A 237 -9.72 11.88 15.34
CA GLY A 237 -9.64 12.15 16.78
C GLY A 237 -8.36 11.66 17.48
N GLN A 238 -7.39 11.08 16.73
CA GLN A 238 -6.14 10.55 17.32
C GLN A 238 -5.01 11.59 17.35
N LEU A 239 -5.07 12.60 16.46
CA LEU A 239 -4.05 13.65 16.38
C LEU A 239 -4.56 14.94 17.03
N GLY A 240 -3.78 15.47 17.96
CA GLY A 240 -3.98 16.76 18.59
C GLY A 240 -2.95 17.80 18.16
N PRO A 241 -2.90 18.97 18.86
CA PRO A 241 -1.98 20.05 18.51
C PRO A 241 -0.49 19.67 18.59
N GLY A 242 -0.13 18.70 19.44
CA GLY A 242 1.25 18.22 19.62
C GLY A 242 1.76 17.36 18.49
N GLU A 243 0.85 16.76 17.73
CA GLU A 243 1.11 15.83 16.64
C GLU A 243 1.12 16.48 15.26
N LEU A 244 0.87 17.80 15.18
CA LEU A 244 0.78 18.55 13.92
C LEU A 244 1.92 19.57 13.80
N VAL A 245 2.30 19.89 12.56
CA VAL A 245 3.29 20.95 12.28
C VAL A 245 2.78 22.29 12.78
N GLY A 246 1.51 22.61 12.54
CA GLY A 246 0.87 23.81 13.01
C GLY A 246 1.31 25.10 12.29
N GLY A 247 0.92 26.25 12.85
CA GLY A 247 1.29 27.56 12.30
C GLY A 247 0.68 27.83 10.92
N SER A 248 1.50 27.95 9.91
CA SER A 248 1.07 28.15 8.52
C SER A 248 0.71 26.84 7.82
N ASP A 249 1.21 25.72 8.30
CA ASP A 249 0.82 24.39 7.84
C ASP A 249 -0.41 23.92 8.63
N CYS A 250 -1.53 23.86 7.95
CA CYS A 250 -2.81 23.45 8.54
C CYS A 250 -3.19 22.01 8.19
N LEU A 251 -2.28 21.19 7.72
CA LEU A 251 -2.62 19.87 7.18
C LEU A 251 -1.76 18.74 7.73
N HIS A 252 -0.45 18.94 7.86
CA HIS A 252 0.48 17.86 7.99
C HIS A 252 0.86 17.51 9.44
N PRO A 253 1.04 16.20 9.72
CA PRO A 253 1.62 15.74 10.97
C PRO A 253 3.09 16.13 11.07
N ASN A 254 3.58 16.29 12.28
CA ASN A 254 5.00 16.22 12.59
C ASN A 254 5.43 14.78 12.88
N ASP A 255 6.67 14.54 13.32
CA ASP A 255 7.18 13.20 13.61
C ASP A 255 6.32 12.43 14.62
N ALA A 256 5.81 13.10 15.65
CA ALA A 256 4.92 12.48 16.65
C ALA A 256 3.57 12.09 16.02
N GLY A 257 3.01 12.92 15.14
CA GLY A 257 1.77 12.63 14.44
C GLY A 257 1.95 11.46 13.45
N TYR A 258 3.08 11.37 12.78
CA TYR A 258 3.38 10.22 11.93
C TYR A 258 3.55 8.92 12.72
N GLN A 259 4.03 8.99 13.96
CA GLN A 259 4.04 7.84 14.86
C GLN A 259 2.61 7.38 15.18
N VAL A 260 1.68 8.30 15.50
CA VAL A 260 0.26 7.98 15.74
C VAL A 260 -0.37 7.32 14.51
N ILE A 261 -0.13 7.84 13.31
CA ILE A 261 -0.62 7.23 12.06
C ILE A 261 -0.03 5.82 11.89
N THR A 262 1.26 5.63 12.17
CA THR A 262 1.91 4.32 12.11
C THR A 262 1.25 3.31 13.06
N GLU A 263 0.93 3.74 14.27
CA GLU A 263 0.25 2.92 15.29
C GLU A 263 -1.17 2.55 14.84
N ALA A 264 -1.90 3.45 14.17
CA ALA A 264 -3.21 3.16 13.62
C ALA A 264 -3.14 2.07 12.52
N PHE A 265 -2.17 2.13 11.62
CA PHE A 265 -1.95 1.06 10.63
C PHE A 265 -1.56 -0.27 11.29
N ALA A 266 -0.74 -0.25 12.33
CA ALA A 266 -0.35 -1.43 13.08
C ALA A 266 -1.53 -2.06 13.83
N ALA A 267 -2.41 -1.26 14.41
CA ALA A 267 -3.62 -1.72 15.07
C ALA A 267 -4.56 -2.41 14.08
N ALA A 268 -4.84 -1.77 12.93
CA ALA A 268 -5.67 -2.36 11.87
C ALA A 268 -5.12 -3.71 11.37
N LEU A 269 -3.80 -3.83 11.22
CA LEU A 269 -3.17 -5.10 10.83
C LEU A 269 -3.35 -6.19 11.89
N THR A 270 -3.28 -5.83 13.17
CA THR A 270 -3.40 -6.79 14.28
C THR A 270 -4.83 -7.35 14.40
N GLU A 271 -5.84 -6.52 14.16
CA GLU A 271 -7.26 -6.93 14.17
C GLU A 271 -7.58 -7.95 13.07
N ALA A 272 -6.84 -7.94 11.96
CA ALA A 272 -7.03 -8.91 10.87
C ALA A 272 -6.41 -10.29 11.14
N GLN A 273 -5.51 -10.40 12.11
CA GLN A 273 -4.91 -11.69 12.47
C GLN A 273 -5.86 -12.43 13.42
N PRO A 274 -6.41 -13.61 13.05
CA PRO A 274 -7.17 -14.40 14.00
C PRO A 274 -6.29 -14.65 15.23
N GLN A 275 -6.78 -14.25 16.41
CA GLN A 275 -6.09 -14.63 17.65
C GLN A 275 -5.96 -16.15 17.64
N ALA A 276 -4.73 -16.64 17.54
CA ALA A 276 -4.45 -18.06 17.68
C ALA A 276 -4.85 -18.46 19.10
N ALA A 277 -5.98 -19.17 19.20
CA ALA A 277 -6.53 -19.69 20.44
C ALA A 277 -5.75 -20.93 20.86
#